data_6c1d13b83beec926fe7453865c40dfa0
#
_entry.id   6c1d13b83beec926fe7453865c40dfa0
#
_cell.length_a   1.000
_cell.length_b   1.000
_cell.length_c   1.000
_cell.angle_alpha   90.00
_cell.angle_beta   90.00
_cell.angle_gamma   90.00
#
_symmetry.space_group_name_H-M   'P 1'
#
loop_
_entity.id
_entity.type
_entity.pdbx_description
1 polymer ?
#
loop_
_entity_poly.entity_id
_entity_poly.type
_entity_poly.pdbx_seq_one_letter_code
_entity_poly.pdbx_strand_id
1 'polypeptide(L)'
;MSGLAALLAHRKEPGIYRWHGAFEVDAVRHTVEHAGWRFAAIDGWHAPTKAEFLAAVGEALDFPDYYGQNFDALADCLADVTAGDSEGWVLLWDGWGPLAREDERAFSVALSVLGGRVNADKGGRFAVLLRGEGPDIEGVPSLD
;
A
#
# COMPACT_ATOMS: atom_id res chain seq x y z
N MET A 1 -9.79 6.49 -19.57
CA MET A 1 -9.94 5.55 -18.43
C MET A 1 -9.02 5.99 -17.31
N SER A 2 -9.49 5.92 -16.07
CA SER A 2 -8.64 6.26 -14.93
C SER A 2 -7.55 5.19 -14.73
N GLY A 3 -6.45 5.58 -14.10
CA GLY A 3 -5.36 4.66 -13.80
C GLY A 3 -5.80 3.54 -12.86
N LEU A 4 -6.63 3.85 -11.86
CA LEU A 4 -7.15 2.83 -10.96
C LEU A 4 -7.99 1.80 -11.72
N ALA A 5 -8.89 2.25 -12.60
CA ALA A 5 -9.68 1.32 -13.40
C ALA A 5 -8.80 0.44 -14.30
N ALA A 6 -7.75 1.01 -14.88
CA ALA A 6 -6.80 0.24 -15.70
C ALA A 6 -6.06 -0.81 -14.88
N LEU A 7 -5.63 -0.48 -13.67
CA LEU A 7 -4.99 -1.40 -12.75
C LEU A 7 -5.93 -2.57 -12.40
N LEU A 8 -7.16 -2.25 -12.02
CA LEU A 8 -8.15 -3.26 -11.62
C LEU A 8 -8.55 -4.17 -12.77
N ALA A 9 -8.49 -3.67 -14.01
CA ALA A 9 -8.80 -4.43 -15.23
C ALA A 9 -7.58 -5.16 -15.81
N HIS A 10 -6.46 -5.21 -15.08
CA HIS A 10 -5.21 -5.86 -15.51
C HIS A 10 -4.58 -5.23 -16.76
N ARG A 11 -4.87 -3.97 -17.03
CA ARG A 11 -4.26 -3.23 -18.14
C ARG A 11 -3.01 -2.49 -17.72
N LYS A 12 -2.72 -2.48 -16.42
CA LYS A 12 -1.53 -1.90 -15.85
C LYS A 12 -0.98 -2.86 -14.81
N GLU A 13 0.34 -3.03 -14.80
CA GLU A 13 0.98 -3.96 -13.87
C GLU A 13 0.85 -3.47 -12.43
N PRO A 14 0.71 -4.38 -11.46
CA PRO A 14 0.84 -4.01 -10.05
C PRO A 14 2.18 -3.34 -9.78
N GLY A 15 2.17 -2.34 -8.94
CA GLY A 15 3.37 -1.58 -8.62
C GLY A 15 3.10 -0.66 -7.44
N ILE A 16 4.08 0.17 -7.12
CA ILE A 16 3.90 1.29 -6.21
C ILE A 16 3.69 2.54 -7.06
N TYR A 17 2.56 3.19 -6.88
CA TYR A 17 2.18 4.35 -7.69
C TYR A 17 1.78 5.52 -6.81
N ARG A 18 2.08 6.74 -7.24
CA ARG A 18 1.42 7.92 -6.71
C ARG A 18 0.04 8.02 -7.36
N TRP A 19 -0.97 8.27 -6.55
CA TRP A 19 -2.34 8.34 -7.03
C TRP A 19 -3.02 9.61 -6.54
N HIS A 20 -3.70 10.29 -7.43
CA HIS A 20 -4.29 11.61 -7.16
C HIS A 20 -5.83 11.59 -7.13
N GLY A 21 -6.44 10.42 -7.06
CA GLY A 21 -7.89 10.31 -6.97
C GLY A 21 -8.42 10.99 -5.71
N ALA A 22 -9.46 11.79 -5.84
CA ALA A 22 -10.00 12.62 -4.75
C ALA A 22 -11.20 11.96 -4.05
N PHE A 23 -11.34 10.65 -4.14
CA PHE A 23 -12.45 9.92 -3.56
C PHE A 23 -12.17 9.60 -2.09
N GLU A 24 -13.23 9.54 -1.28
CA GLU A 24 -13.09 9.07 0.10
C GLU A 24 -12.65 7.60 0.12
N VAL A 25 -12.00 7.21 1.22
CA VAL A 25 -11.45 5.85 1.36
C VAL A 25 -12.52 4.78 1.16
N ASP A 26 -13.71 4.97 1.73
CA ASP A 26 -14.79 4.01 1.59
C ASP A 26 -15.27 3.86 0.14
N ALA A 27 -15.26 4.94 -0.63
CA ALA A 27 -15.59 4.87 -2.05
C ALA A 27 -14.53 4.11 -2.85
N VAL A 28 -13.26 4.31 -2.52
CA VAL A 28 -12.15 3.57 -3.13
C VAL A 28 -12.28 2.07 -2.79
N ARG A 29 -12.54 1.75 -1.53
CA ARG A 29 -12.77 0.37 -1.09
C ARG A 29 -13.88 -0.28 -1.91
N HIS A 30 -15.01 0.39 -2.03
CA HIS A 30 -16.14 -0.13 -2.79
C HIS A 30 -15.77 -0.44 -4.24
N THR A 31 -15.10 0.50 -4.89
CA THR A 31 -14.65 0.34 -6.29
C THR A 31 -13.71 -0.85 -6.43
N VAL A 32 -12.73 -0.96 -5.54
CA VAL A 32 -11.73 -2.03 -5.57
C VAL A 32 -12.38 -3.39 -5.32
N GLU A 33 -13.21 -3.48 -4.28
CA GLU A 33 -13.87 -4.75 -3.93
C GLU A 33 -14.88 -5.17 -4.98
N HIS A 34 -15.59 -4.22 -5.58
CA HIS A 34 -16.53 -4.51 -6.66
C HIS A 34 -15.83 -5.12 -7.88
N ALA A 35 -14.57 -4.78 -8.10
CA ALA A 35 -13.77 -5.35 -9.18
C ALA A 35 -13.16 -6.72 -8.83
N GLY A 36 -13.46 -7.25 -7.66
CA GLY A 36 -12.98 -8.57 -7.22
C GLY A 36 -11.63 -8.55 -6.53
N TRP A 37 -11.12 -7.37 -6.19
CA TRP A 37 -9.86 -7.20 -5.46
C TRP A 37 -10.11 -7.05 -3.97
N ARG A 38 -9.07 -7.34 -3.18
CA ARG A 38 -9.06 -7.05 -1.74
C ARG A 38 -8.46 -5.66 -1.53
N PHE A 39 -8.87 -5.01 -0.44
CA PHE A 39 -8.48 -3.63 -0.17
C PHE A 39 -8.11 -3.44 1.30
N ALA A 40 -7.04 -2.68 1.52
CA ALA A 40 -6.68 -2.18 2.85
C ALA A 40 -6.21 -0.74 2.70
N ALA A 41 -6.45 0.07 3.73
CA ALA A 41 -6.02 1.46 3.77
C ALA A 41 -5.24 1.76 5.04
N ILE A 42 -4.18 2.55 4.90
CA ILE A 42 -3.41 3.10 6.01
C ILE A 42 -3.74 4.58 6.10
N ASP A 43 -4.16 5.04 7.29
CA ASP A 43 -4.30 6.47 7.57
C ASP A 43 -2.94 7.02 7.99
N GLY A 44 -2.14 7.40 7.00
CA GLY A 44 -0.81 7.94 7.23
C GLY A 44 -0.81 9.37 7.76
N TRP A 45 -1.97 10.06 7.65
CA TRP A 45 -2.11 11.40 8.23
C TRP A 45 -1.99 11.37 9.76
N HIS A 46 -2.38 10.26 10.38
CA HIS A 46 -2.30 10.04 11.82
C HIS A 46 -1.22 9.03 12.21
N ALA A 47 -0.30 8.70 11.29
CA ALA A 47 0.79 7.76 11.52
C ALA A 47 2.11 8.31 10.96
N PRO A 48 2.59 9.46 11.48
CA PRO A 48 3.77 10.13 10.92
C PRO A 48 5.11 9.53 11.35
N THR A 49 5.12 8.59 12.29
CA THR A 49 6.36 7.97 12.77
C THR A 49 6.47 6.53 12.28
N LYS A 50 7.70 6.00 12.30
CA LYS A 50 7.96 4.60 11.98
C LYS A 50 7.10 3.65 12.82
N ALA A 51 7.05 3.86 14.13
CA ALA A 51 6.28 3.01 15.03
C ALA A 51 4.77 3.05 14.71
N GLU A 52 4.24 4.24 14.47
CA GLU A 52 2.83 4.40 14.13
C GLU A 52 2.50 3.80 12.77
N PHE A 53 3.40 3.96 11.79
CA PHE A 53 3.23 3.34 10.48
C PHE A 53 3.19 1.82 10.58
N LEU A 54 4.14 1.23 11.29
CA LEU A 54 4.20 -0.24 11.43
C LEU A 54 2.95 -0.78 12.12
N ALA A 55 2.45 -0.09 13.15
CA ALA A 55 1.22 -0.46 13.82
C ALA A 55 0.01 -0.33 12.87
N ALA A 56 -0.06 0.75 12.11
CA ALA A 56 -1.17 1.00 11.18
C ALA A 56 -1.24 -0.05 10.07
N VAL A 57 -0.09 -0.46 9.52
CA VAL A 57 -0.06 -1.52 8.50
C VAL A 57 -0.55 -2.85 9.09
N GLY A 58 -0.09 -3.19 10.28
CA GLY A 58 -0.51 -4.42 10.93
C GLY A 58 -2.01 -4.47 11.18
N GLU A 59 -2.58 -3.36 11.59
CA GLU A 59 -4.03 -3.25 11.79
C GLU A 59 -4.77 -3.34 10.45
N ALA A 60 -4.31 -2.61 9.44
CA ALA A 60 -4.98 -2.57 8.13
C ALA A 60 -5.00 -3.94 7.44
N LEU A 61 -3.94 -4.73 7.57
CA LEU A 61 -3.81 -6.03 6.94
C LEU A 61 -4.10 -7.20 7.90
N ASP A 62 -4.56 -6.88 9.11
CA ASP A 62 -4.95 -7.86 10.13
C ASP A 62 -3.82 -8.86 10.41
N PHE A 63 -2.62 -8.33 10.68
CA PHE A 63 -1.47 -9.17 11.01
C PHE A 63 -1.70 -9.88 12.35
N PRO A 64 -1.12 -11.07 12.53
CA PRO A 64 -1.30 -11.81 13.77
C PRO A 64 -0.62 -11.12 14.97
N ASP A 65 -1.01 -11.53 16.17
CA ASP A 65 -0.52 -10.94 17.42
C ASP A 65 1.01 -11.03 17.59
N TYR A 66 1.64 -12.00 16.91
CA TYR A 66 3.11 -12.13 16.96
C TYR A 66 3.84 -11.16 16.05
N TYR A 67 3.13 -10.25 15.36
CA TYR A 67 3.76 -9.23 14.53
C TYR A 67 4.63 -8.31 15.40
N GLY A 68 5.95 -8.33 15.15
CA GLY A 68 6.93 -7.65 16.00
C GLY A 68 7.09 -6.15 15.75
N GLN A 69 6.27 -5.56 14.87
CA GLN A 69 6.26 -4.13 14.57
C GLN A 69 7.65 -3.55 14.25
N ASN A 70 8.40 -4.26 13.43
CA ASN A 70 9.64 -3.79 12.82
C ASN A 70 9.62 -4.14 11.34
N PHE A 71 10.59 -3.64 10.58
CA PHE A 71 10.58 -3.86 9.12
C PHE A 71 10.81 -5.32 8.72
N ASP A 72 11.59 -6.07 9.49
CA ASP A 72 11.76 -7.50 9.22
C ASP A 72 10.45 -8.26 9.43
N ALA A 73 9.75 -7.94 10.52
CA ALA A 73 8.44 -8.53 10.78
C ALA A 73 7.42 -8.10 9.72
N LEU A 74 7.48 -6.86 9.26
CA LEU A 74 6.63 -6.39 8.18
C LEU A 74 6.84 -7.21 6.90
N ALA A 75 8.10 -7.42 6.52
CA ALA A 75 8.42 -8.23 5.34
C ALA A 75 7.87 -9.66 5.48
N ASP A 76 8.07 -10.26 6.64
CA ASP A 76 7.59 -11.63 6.91
C ASP A 76 6.07 -11.73 6.85
N CYS A 77 5.37 -10.79 7.47
CA CYS A 77 3.90 -10.79 7.47
C CYS A 77 3.33 -10.49 6.08
N LEU A 78 3.97 -9.58 5.33
CA LEU A 78 3.53 -9.30 3.95
C LEU A 78 3.67 -10.54 3.05
N ALA A 79 4.69 -11.37 3.28
CA ALA A 79 4.85 -12.60 2.51
C ALA A 79 3.68 -13.57 2.71
N ASP A 80 3.00 -13.47 3.85
CA ASP A 80 1.84 -14.30 4.17
C ASP A 80 0.52 -13.68 3.70
N VAL A 81 0.53 -12.44 3.22
CA VAL A 81 -0.66 -11.79 2.66
C VAL A 81 -0.85 -12.28 1.23
N THR A 82 -1.90 -13.05 1.02
CA THR A 82 -2.19 -13.63 -0.29
C THR A 82 -3.51 -13.12 -0.85
N ALA A 83 -3.60 -13.10 -2.17
CA ALA A 83 -4.83 -12.73 -2.86
C ALA A 83 -5.90 -13.82 -2.78
N GLY A 84 -5.48 -15.08 -2.55
CA GLY A 84 -6.40 -16.20 -2.54
C GLY A 84 -7.10 -16.32 -3.90
N ASP A 85 -8.42 -16.39 -3.87
CA ASP A 85 -9.25 -16.44 -5.06
C ASP A 85 -9.67 -15.07 -5.60
N SER A 86 -9.18 -13.99 -4.97
CA SER A 86 -9.41 -12.62 -5.48
C SER A 86 -8.45 -12.28 -6.62
N GLU A 87 -8.69 -11.14 -7.26
CA GLU A 87 -7.85 -10.64 -8.35
C GLU A 87 -6.50 -10.11 -7.86
N GLY A 88 -6.41 -9.71 -6.61
CA GLY A 88 -5.20 -9.13 -6.02
C GLY A 88 -5.53 -8.26 -4.82
N TRP A 89 -4.50 -7.59 -4.31
CA TRP A 89 -4.60 -6.62 -3.21
C TRP A 89 -4.32 -5.21 -3.71
N VAL A 90 -5.09 -4.25 -3.24
CA VAL A 90 -4.74 -2.82 -3.32
C VAL A 90 -4.57 -2.31 -1.89
N LEU A 91 -3.39 -1.81 -1.60
CA LEU A 91 -3.09 -1.13 -0.35
C LEU A 91 -3.02 0.37 -0.63
N LEU A 92 -3.93 1.14 -0.04
CA LEU A 92 -3.93 2.59 -0.15
C LEU A 92 -3.22 3.19 1.06
N TRP A 93 -2.07 3.83 0.83
CA TRP A 93 -1.40 4.60 1.87
C TRP A 93 -1.83 6.05 1.70
N ASP A 94 -2.89 6.39 2.41
CA ASP A 94 -3.47 7.74 2.38
C ASP A 94 -2.71 8.61 3.38
N GLY A 95 -1.95 9.57 2.86
CA GLY A 95 -1.09 10.40 3.70
C GLY A 95 0.30 9.81 3.91
N TRP A 96 1.00 9.48 2.84
CA TRP A 96 2.38 8.97 2.92
C TRP A 96 3.39 10.08 3.28
N GLY A 97 3.04 11.34 3.00
CA GLY A 97 3.95 12.49 3.19
C GLY A 97 4.43 12.71 4.62
N PRO A 98 3.58 12.61 5.65
CA PRO A 98 4.02 12.82 7.03
C PRO A 98 5.22 11.95 7.44
N LEU A 99 5.18 10.63 7.19
CA LEU A 99 6.32 9.77 7.49
C LEU A 99 7.54 10.16 6.65
N ALA A 100 7.34 10.43 5.37
CA ALA A 100 8.44 10.77 4.47
C ALA A 100 9.16 12.05 4.91
N ARG A 101 8.45 13.01 5.48
CA ARG A 101 9.04 14.25 6.00
C ARG A 101 9.69 14.06 7.37
N GLU A 102 9.06 13.30 8.25
CA GLU A 102 9.55 13.10 9.62
C GLU A 102 10.73 12.14 9.70
N ASP A 103 10.73 11.10 8.86
CA ASP A 103 11.73 10.04 8.91
C ASP A 103 11.97 9.50 7.50
N GLU A 104 12.79 10.20 6.75
CA GLU A 104 13.09 9.88 5.36
C GLU A 104 13.64 8.46 5.20
N ARG A 105 14.49 8.04 6.15
CA ARG A 105 15.08 6.70 6.10
C ARG A 105 14.02 5.62 6.32
N ALA A 106 13.16 5.80 7.31
CA ALA A 106 12.07 4.85 7.57
C ALA A 106 11.13 4.75 6.36
N PHE A 107 10.82 5.88 5.74
CA PHE A 107 10.00 5.90 4.54
C PHE A 107 10.65 5.12 3.39
N SER A 108 11.94 5.34 3.17
CA SER A 108 12.69 4.62 2.13
C SER A 108 12.69 3.11 2.37
N VAL A 109 12.90 2.68 3.61
CA VAL A 109 12.85 1.25 3.97
C VAL A 109 11.44 0.69 3.79
N ALA A 110 10.42 1.45 4.19
CA ALA A 110 9.02 1.04 4.01
C ALA A 110 8.71 0.79 2.53
N LEU A 111 9.13 1.70 1.64
CA LEU A 111 8.92 1.51 0.20
C LEU A 111 9.65 0.28 -0.32
N SER A 112 10.87 0.04 0.16
CA SER A 112 11.65 -1.13 -0.24
C SER A 112 10.95 -2.44 0.18
N VAL A 113 10.44 -2.48 1.41
CA VAL A 113 9.73 -3.66 1.92
C VAL A 113 8.43 -3.88 1.15
N LEU A 114 7.66 -2.83 0.92
CA LEU A 114 6.43 -2.92 0.12
C LEU A 114 6.74 -3.35 -1.31
N GLY A 115 7.80 -2.81 -1.90
CA GLY A 115 8.26 -3.21 -3.24
C GLY A 115 8.62 -4.68 -3.31
N GLY A 116 9.21 -5.22 -2.26
CA GLY A 116 9.50 -6.66 -2.17
C GLY A 116 8.23 -7.51 -2.28
N ARG A 117 7.15 -7.07 -1.63
CA ARG A 117 5.87 -7.79 -1.76
C ARG A 117 5.25 -7.60 -3.14
N VAL A 118 5.29 -6.38 -3.70
CA VAL A 118 4.77 -6.09 -5.04
C VAL A 118 5.42 -6.99 -6.09
N ASN A 119 6.72 -7.21 -5.98
CA ASN A 119 7.51 -7.98 -6.95
C ASN A 119 7.63 -9.45 -6.58
N ALA A 120 6.96 -9.92 -5.54
CA ALA A 120 7.04 -11.31 -5.11
C ALA A 120 6.43 -12.26 -6.15
N ASP A 121 7.05 -13.42 -6.32
CA ASP A 121 6.57 -14.45 -7.25
C ASP A 121 5.32 -15.18 -6.72
N LYS A 122 5.06 -15.08 -5.44
CA LYS A 122 3.99 -15.80 -4.76
C LYS A 122 3.02 -14.84 -4.07
N GLY A 123 1.82 -15.29 -3.79
CA GLY A 123 0.82 -14.55 -3.06
C GLY A 123 -0.15 -13.74 -3.91
N GLY A 124 0.06 -13.70 -5.23
CA GLY A 124 -0.80 -12.96 -6.14
C GLY A 124 -0.44 -11.49 -6.26
N ARG A 125 -1.23 -10.77 -7.04
CA ARG A 125 -1.01 -9.34 -7.33
C ARG A 125 -1.13 -8.51 -6.07
N PHE A 126 -0.25 -7.54 -5.93
CA PHE A 126 -0.24 -6.61 -4.81
C PHE A 126 0.19 -5.24 -5.32
N ALA A 127 -0.68 -4.25 -5.21
CA ALA A 127 -0.41 -2.89 -5.64
C ALA A 127 -0.50 -1.93 -4.46
N VAL A 128 0.33 -0.91 -4.48
CA VAL A 128 0.37 0.12 -3.43
C VAL A 128 0.09 1.47 -4.07
N LEU A 129 -0.87 2.20 -3.53
CA LEU A 129 -1.20 3.56 -3.96
C LEU A 129 -0.79 4.54 -2.88
N LEU A 130 0.06 5.50 -3.24
CA LEU A 130 0.49 6.58 -2.35
C LEU A 130 -0.33 7.82 -2.68
N ARG A 131 -1.19 8.23 -1.76
CA ARG A 131 -2.03 9.41 -1.95
C ARG A 131 -1.67 10.52 -0.98
N GLY A 132 -1.74 11.76 -1.46
CA GLY A 132 -1.42 12.95 -0.68
C GLY A 132 -0.12 13.59 -1.15
N GLU A 133 0.20 14.72 -0.54
CA GLU A 133 1.41 15.48 -0.84
C GLU A 133 2.57 15.04 0.03
N GLY A 134 3.77 15.15 -0.52
CA GLY A 134 5.00 14.83 0.19
C GLY A 134 6.21 15.26 -0.61
N PRO A 135 7.41 14.93 -0.14
CA PRO A 135 8.62 15.25 -0.88
C PRO A 135 8.69 14.48 -2.20
N ASP A 136 9.55 14.94 -3.11
CA ASP A 136 9.75 14.24 -4.37
C ASP A 136 10.28 12.83 -4.13
N ILE A 137 9.71 11.88 -4.86
CA ILE A 137 10.12 10.47 -4.80
C ILE A 137 10.60 10.05 -6.18
N GLU A 138 11.81 9.51 -6.25
CA GLU A 138 12.32 8.93 -7.48
C GLU A 138 11.81 7.50 -7.64
N GLY A 139 11.57 7.09 -8.87
CA GLY A 139 11.23 5.70 -9.20
C GLY A 139 9.80 5.30 -8.87
N VAL A 140 8.94 6.24 -8.48
CA VAL A 140 7.52 5.97 -8.23
C VAL A 140 6.69 6.73 -9.25
N PRO A 141 6.17 6.02 -10.25
CA PRO A 141 5.35 6.66 -11.28
C PRO A 141 3.98 7.06 -10.77
N SER A 142 3.35 7.96 -11.49
CA SER A 142 1.95 8.30 -11.24
C SER A 142 1.04 7.27 -11.90
N LEU A 143 -0.03 6.90 -11.22
CA LEU A 143 -1.03 5.98 -11.77
C LEU A 143 -1.92 6.68 -12.78
N ASP A 144 -2.10 7.98 -12.63
CA ASP A 144 -2.93 8.80 -13.51
C ASP A 144 -2.11 9.74 -14.36
#